data_480a31cbe2b342ce4ccd17c8dd21fc16
#
_entry.id   480a31cbe2b342ce4ccd17c8dd21fc16
#
_cell.length_a   1.000
_cell.length_b   1.000
_cell.length_c   1.000
_cell.angle_alpha   90.00
_cell.angle_beta   90.00
_cell.angle_gamma   90.00
#
_symmetry.space_group_name_H-M   'P 1'
#
loop_
_entity.id
_entity.type
_entity.pdbx_description
1 polymer ?
#
loop_
_entity_poly.entity_id
_entity_poly.type
_entity_poly.pdbx_seq_one_letter_code
_entity_poly.pdbx_strand_id
1 'polypeptide(L)'
;MSTNTVFNNFNEAFQLNGIHYSMDSLKVLAENLILSDNVNETHLGEFILNWIDDSKDIVLKTSGTTSKPKHIIAPKSAFISSAKATGDFFNLLPENSALCCLPFSYIAAKMMFVRALVLGLKLDIIEPSSSPLKHITKQYDFSAMVPLQVHNSFSKLNQIKTLIVGGAPVSRALQNQLEGHPSSIFETYGMTETVSHIAAKNLSQGKGVFTVLPDISIAVDDNGCLVVKAPKLTPEVLYTNDVVTLVSNDSFKWLGRFDNVINSGGIKIYPEQIEKALQDQINNRFYITSIPDQLLGQKVILIIEGNSQDLELNFSDIDSKKRPKNIYFIKEFCETSSGKIQRQKTLEMLNLNHT
;
A
#
# COMPACT_ATOMS: atom_id res chain seq x y z
N MET A 1 6.79 -37.08 11.33
CA MET A 1 6.75 -36.58 9.96
C MET A 1 6.20 -35.17 10.02
N SER A 2 7.01 -34.16 9.78
CA SER A 2 6.58 -32.76 9.75
C SER A 2 5.78 -32.59 8.46
N THR A 3 4.45 -32.57 8.55
CA THR A 3 3.59 -32.23 7.39
C THR A 3 3.90 -30.79 6.99
N ASN A 4 4.40 -30.61 5.78
CA ASN A 4 4.72 -29.29 5.25
C ASN A 4 3.46 -28.41 5.28
N THR A 5 3.52 -27.30 6.00
CA THR A 5 2.37 -26.40 6.25
C THR A 5 1.73 -25.90 4.94
N VAL A 6 2.49 -25.83 3.86
CA VAL A 6 2.03 -25.40 2.53
C VAL A 6 1.10 -26.44 1.90
N PHE A 7 1.44 -27.73 2.00
CA PHE A 7 0.61 -28.79 1.43
C PHE A 7 -0.80 -28.86 2.05
N ASN A 8 -0.91 -28.60 3.35
CA ASN A 8 -2.21 -28.63 4.06
C ASN A 8 -3.11 -27.43 3.73
N ASN A 9 -2.61 -26.42 3.03
CA ASN A 9 -3.35 -25.20 2.68
C ASN A 9 -3.42 -24.99 1.16
N PHE A 10 -3.09 -25.99 0.36
CA PHE A 10 -3.35 -26.00 -1.08
C PHE A 10 -4.83 -26.32 -1.32
N ASN A 11 -5.52 -25.44 -2.04
CA ASN A 11 -6.92 -25.65 -2.38
C ASN A 11 -7.03 -26.27 -3.79
N GLU A 12 -7.70 -27.41 -3.91
CA GLU A 12 -7.83 -28.16 -5.17
C GLU A 12 -8.56 -27.38 -6.27
N ALA A 13 -9.37 -26.37 -5.92
CA ALA A 13 -10.05 -25.51 -6.89
C ALA A 13 -9.10 -24.48 -7.57
N PHE A 14 -7.87 -24.35 -7.07
CA PHE A 14 -6.90 -23.40 -7.64
C PHE A 14 -6.63 -23.63 -9.11
N GLN A 15 -6.68 -22.56 -9.88
CA GLN A 15 -6.26 -22.53 -11.29
C GLN A 15 -5.29 -21.36 -11.52
N LEU A 16 -4.36 -21.57 -12.43
CA LEU A 16 -3.48 -20.51 -12.93
C LEU A 16 -3.62 -20.44 -14.46
N ASN A 17 -4.04 -19.30 -14.98
CA ASN A 17 -4.29 -19.06 -16.40
C ASN A 17 -5.19 -20.15 -17.03
N GLY A 18 -6.25 -20.54 -16.30
CA GLY A 18 -7.22 -21.54 -16.74
C GLY A 18 -6.80 -23.00 -16.60
N ILE A 19 -5.61 -23.27 -16.06
CA ILE A 19 -5.07 -24.62 -15.87
C ILE A 19 -5.09 -24.99 -14.41
N HIS A 20 -5.58 -26.19 -14.08
CA HIS A 20 -5.45 -26.78 -12.76
C HIS A 20 -4.05 -27.33 -12.55
N TYR A 21 -3.46 -27.03 -11.41
CA TYR A 21 -2.15 -27.57 -11.03
C TYR A 21 -2.25 -28.38 -9.74
N SER A 22 -1.58 -29.54 -9.70
CA SER A 22 -1.15 -30.18 -8.47
C SER A 22 0.14 -29.54 -7.98
N MET A 23 0.58 -29.84 -6.77
CA MET A 23 1.87 -29.34 -6.26
C MET A 23 3.05 -29.78 -7.15
N ASP A 24 3.02 -31.02 -7.66
CA ASP A 24 4.09 -31.54 -8.54
C ASP A 24 4.11 -30.82 -9.88
N SER A 25 2.94 -30.63 -10.52
CA SER A 25 2.86 -29.92 -11.79
C SER A 25 3.17 -28.42 -11.63
N LEU A 26 2.86 -27.82 -10.47
CA LEU A 26 3.24 -26.44 -10.15
C LEU A 26 4.76 -26.29 -10.05
N LYS A 27 5.45 -27.30 -9.50
CA LYS A 27 6.92 -27.33 -9.46
C LYS A 27 7.51 -27.34 -10.87
N VAL A 28 7.01 -28.22 -11.74
CA VAL A 28 7.45 -28.28 -13.15
C VAL A 28 7.20 -26.96 -13.88
N LEU A 29 6.03 -26.33 -13.65
CA LEU A 29 5.76 -24.99 -14.18
C LEU A 29 6.82 -24.00 -13.72
N ALA A 30 7.12 -23.96 -12.43
CA ALA A 30 8.07 -23.01 -11.85
C ALA A 30 9.49 -23.19 -12.42
N GLU A 31 9.95 -24.44 -12.60
CA GLU A 31 11.23 -24.77 -13.24
C GLU A 31 11.30 -24.25 -14.69
N ASN A 32 10.19 -24.31 -15.45
CA ASN A 32 10.12 -23.74 -16.78
C ASN A 32 10.09 -22.20 -16.77
N LEU A 33 9.36 -21.57 -15.84
CA LEU A 33 9.28 -20.12 -15.73
C LEU A 33 10.61 -19.46 -15.38
N ILE A 34 11.48 -20.12 -14.61
CA ILE A 34 12.83 -19.62 -14.31
C ILE A 34 13.70 -19.52 -15.57
N LEU A 35 13.46 -20.34 -16.57
CA LEU A 35 14.19 -20.34 -17.82
C LEU A 35 13.63 -19.34 -18.85
N SER A 36 12.57 -18.62 -18.52
CA SER A 36 11.95 -17.62 -19.39
C SER A 36 12.81 -16.37 -19.54
N ASP A 37 12.83 -15.77 -20.73
CA ASP A 37 13.40 -14.45 -20.98
C ASP A 37 12.57 -13.30 -20.34
N ASN A 38 11.34 -13.58 -19.91
CA ASN A 38 10.49 -12.63 -19.21
C ASN A 38 10.82 -12.59 -17.73
N VAL A 39 11.39 -11.47 -17.28
CA VAL A 39 11.81 -11.25 -15.88
C VAL A 39 10.65 -11.45 -14.89
N ASN A 40 9.42 -11.10 -15.26
CA ASN A 40 8.27 -11.27 -14.36
C ASN A 40 7.90 -12.75 -14.20
N GLU A 41 8.02 -13.55 -15.26
CA GLU A 41 7.85 -15.01 -15.21
C GLU A 41 8.95 -15.67 -14.39
N THR A 42 10.21 -15.25 -14.57
CA THR A 42 11.34 -15.71 -13.76
C THR A 42 11.09 -15.48 -12.27
N HIS A 43 10.67 -14.28 -11.88
CA HIS A 43 10.34 -13.96 -10.49
C HIS A 43 9.15 -14.78 -9.95
N LEU A 44 8.16 -15.08 -10.79
CA LEU A 44 7.06 -15.98 -10.42
C LEU A 44 7.57 -17.40 -10.17
N GLY A 45 8.39 -17.95 -11.07
CA GLY A 45 8.99 -19.28 -10.95
C GLY A 45 9.82 -19.40 -9.67
N GLU A 46 10.72 -18.43 -9.41
CA GLU A 46 11.52 -18.35 -8.19
C GLU A 46 10.62 -18.34 -6.94
N PHE A 47 9.55 -17.53 -6.96
CA PHE A 47 8.65 -17.45 -5.83
C PHE A 47 7.89 -18.76 -5.60
N ILE A 48 7.41 -19.41 -6.66
CA ILE A 48 6.73 -20.72 -6.55
C ILE A 48 7.68 -21.76 -5.95
N LEU A 49 8.93 -21.87 -6.42
CA LEU A 49 9.89 -22.82 -5.83
C LEU A 49 10.16 -22.54 -4.36
N ASN A 50 10.38 -21.27 -3.98
CA ASN A 50 10.54 -20.89 -2.58
C ASN A 50 9.27 -21.13 -1.74
N TRP A 51 8.09 -21.08 -2.38
CA TRP A 51 6.83 -21.34 -1.69
C TRP A 51 6.64 -22.83 -1.38
N ILE A 52 7.00 -23.70 -2.32
CA ILE A 52 6.78 -25.16 -2.20
C ILE A 52 7.95 -25.92 -1.57
N ASP A 53 9.10 -25.27 -1.33
CA ASP A 53 10.24 -25.90 -0.65
C ASP A 53 9.93 -26.21 0.83
N ASP A 54 10.82 -26.94 1.50
CA ASP A 54 10.67 -27.34 2.90
C ASP A 54 10.97 -26.22 3.91
N SER A 55 11.41 -25.04 3.45
CA SER A 55 11.61 -23.88 4.31
C SER A 55 10.27 -23.47 4.94
N LYS A 56 10.31 -23.07 6.21
CA LYS A 56 9.14 -22.51 6.89
C LYS A 56 8.94 -21.04 6.60
N ASP A 57 9.94 -20.38 6.05
CA ASP A 57 10.03 -18.94 5.95
C ASP A 57 10.26 -18.46 4.52
N ILE A 58 9.82 -17.25 4.24
CA ILE A 58 10.08 -16.49 3.01
C ILE A 58 10.89 -15.24 3.38
N VAL A 59 11.97 -15.00 2.63
CA VAL A 59 12.76 -13.78 2.76
C VAL A 59 12.15 -12.67 1.91
N LEU A 60 11.72 -11.59 2.56
CA LEU A 60 11.20 -10.39 1.92
C LEU A 60 12.29 -9.32 1.88
N LYS A 61 12.43 -8.64 0.74
CA LYS A 61 13.27 -7.45 0.61
C LYS A 61 12.39 -6.21 0.79
N THR A 62 12.69 -5.37 1.78
CA THR A 62 12.00 -4.09 1.91
C THR A 62 12.61 -3.09 0.94
N SER A 63 11.78 -2.24 0.33
CA SER A 63 12.24 -1.08 -0.43
C SER A 63 12.76 0.07 0.44
N GLY A 64 13.09 -0.20 1.70
CA GLY A 64 13.53 0.66 2.81
C GLY A 64 13.66 2.16 2.54
N THR A 65 13.16 2.97 3.47
CA THR A 65 13.40 4.43 3.52
C THR A 65 14.84 4.78 3.95
N THR A 66 15.61 3.79 4.39
CA THR A 66 17.01 3.89 4.81
C THR A 66 17.93 3.25 3.76
N SER A 67 19.13 3.73 3.65
CA SER A 67 20.13 3.46 2.59
C SER A 67 20.52 2.00 2.32
N LYS A 68 19.99 1.01 3.06
CA LYS A 68 20.20 -0.43 2.79
C LYS A 68 18.86 -1.17 2.85
N PRO A 69 18.51 -2.00 1.82
CA PRO A 69 17.34 -2.87 1.89
C PRO A 69 17.46 -3.78 3.11
N LYS A 70 16.44 -3.79 3.95
CA LYS A 70 16.37 -4.76 5.06
C LYS A 70 15.74 -6.04 4.54
N HIS A 71 16.30 -7.17 4.93
CA HIS A 71 15.69 -8.46 4.74
C HIS A 71 14.78 -8.75 5.94
N ILE A 72 13.51 -8.98 5.68
CA ILE A 72 12.54 -9.42 6.68
C ILE A 72 12.25 -10.89 6.39
N ILE A 73 12.38 -11.72 7.41
CA ILE A 73 12.03 -13.15 7.34
C ILE A 73 10.61 -13.27 7.88
N ALA A 74 9.71 -13.79 7.07
CA ALA A 74 8.32 -14.00 7.46
C ALA A 74 7.90 -15.46 7.25
N PRO A 75 7.23 -16.10 8.22
CA PRO A 75 6.84 -17.49 8.10
C PRO A 75 5.74 -17.67 7.04
N LYS A 76 5.78 -18.75 6.27
CA LYS A 76 4.74 -19.10 5.27
C LYS A 76 3.35 -19.14 5.90
N SER A 77 3.25 -19.50 7.18
CA SER A 77 1.99 -19.47 7.96
C SER A 77 1.39 -18.07 8.06
N ALA A 78 2.20 -17.02 8.12
CA ALA A 78 1.71 -15.64 8.13
C ALA A 78 1.10 -15.25 6.77
N PHE A 79 1.70 -15.67 5.66
CA PHE A 79 1.12 -15.47 4.33
C PHE A 79 -0.23 -16.19 4.19
N ILE A 80 -0.31 -17.43 4.66
CA ILE A 80 -1.55 -18.23 4.64
C ILE A 80 -2.62 -17.54 5.50
N SER A 81 -2.27 -17.09 6.69
CA SER A 81 -3.19 -16.39 7.59
C SER A 81 -3.68 -15.06 6.98
N SER A 82 -2.79 -14.29 6.35
CA SER A 82 -3.15 -13.07 5.64
C SER A 82 -4.06 -13.35 4.45
N ALA A 83 -3.82 -14.42 3.69
CA ALA A 83 -4.67 -14.83 2.57
C ALA A 83 -6.09 -15.18 3.06
N LYS A 84 -6.21 -15.96 4.14
CA LYS A 84 -7.51 -16.32 4.75
C LYS A 84 -8.24 -15.10 5.27
N ALA A 85 -7.56 -14.22 6.03
CA ALA A 85 -8.15 -12.98 6.51
C ALA A 85 -8.67 -12.07 5.37
N THR A 86 -7.94 -12.03 4.23
CA THR A 86 -8.40 -11.33 3.03
C THR A 86 -9.64 -12.01 2.45
N GLY A 87 -9.66 -13.34 2.36
CA GLY A 87 -10.81 -14.12 1.89
C GLY A 87 -12.06 -13.87 2.71
N ASP A 88 -11.94 -13.94 4.04
CA ASP A 88 -13.03 -13.71 4.97
C ASP A 88 -13.55 -12.26 4.87
N PHE A 89 -12.64 -11.26 4.83
CA PHE A 89 -13.02 -9.85 4.79
C PHE A 89 -13.76 -9.46 3.50
N PHE A 90 -13.32 -9.98 2.36
CA PHE A 90 -13.90 -9.66 1.05
C PHE A 90 -14.89 -10.73 0.54
N ASN A 91 -15.17 -11.76 1.34
CA ASN A 91 -16.04 -12.89 0.99
C ASN A 91 -15.61 -13.54 -0.34
N LEU A 92 -14.32 -13.87 -0.44
CA LEU A 92 -13.76 -14.59 -1.59
C LEU A 92 -13.95 -16.09 -1.40
N LEU A 93 -14.64 -16.71 -2.34
CA LEU A 93 -14.96 -18.14 -2.31
C LEU A 93 -14.08 -18.91 -3.31
N PRO A 94 -13.89 -20.23 -3.12
CA PRO A 94 -13.27 -21.07 -4.14
C PRO A 94 -13.92 -20.86 -5.51
N GLU A 95 -13.13 -20.96 -6.56
CA GLU A 95 -13.49 -20.70 -7.95
C GLU A 95 -13.79 -19.24 -8.33
N ASN A 96 -13.80 -18.28 -7.39
CA ASN A 96 -13.84 -16.89 -7.77
C ASN A 96 -12.65 -16.57 -8.71
N SER A 97 -12.91 -15.75 -9.70
CA SER A 97 -11.89 -15.32 -10.67
C SER A 97 -11.06 -14.16 -10.10
N ALA A 98 -9.74 -14.22 -10.28
CA ALA A 98 -8.83 -13.18 -9.83
C ALA A 98 -7.87 -12.75 -10.94
N LEU A 99 -7.54 -11.45 -11.00
CA LEU A 99 -6.56 -10.90 -11.94
C LEU A 99 -5.34 -10.39 -11.18
N CYS A 100 -4.15 -10.88 -11.55
CA CYS A 100 -2.86 -10.33 -11.12
C CYS A 100 -2.20 -9.56 -12.27
N CYS A 101 -2.04 -8.25 -12.09
CA CYS A 101 -1.40 -7.34 -13.03
C CYS A 101 -0.21 -6.60 -12.41
N LEU A 102 0.34 -7.16 -11.33
CA LEU A 102 1.44 -6.60 -10.55
C LEU A 102 2.73 -7.40 -10.77
N PRO A 103 3.91 -6.76 -10.73
CA PRO A 103 5.18 -7.46 -10.90
C PRO A 103 5.50 -8.40 -9.72
N PHE A 104 5.96 -9.62 -10.00
CA PHE A 104 6.33 -10.61 -8.98
C PHE A 104 7.63 -10.29 -8.22
N SER A 105 8.35 -9.27 -8.61
CA SER A 105 9.41 -8.68 -7.78
C SER A 105 8.87 -8.06 -6.47
N TYR A 106 7.57 -7.73 -6.40
CA TYR A 106 6.91 -7.12 -5.25
C TYR A 106 6.02 -8.11 -4.49
N ILE A 107 5.93 -7.91 -3.17
CA ILE A 107 5.10 -8.73 -2.29
C ILE A 107 3.62 -8.75 -2.69
N ALA A 108 3.11 -7.69 -3.29
CA ALA A 108 1.70 -7.58 -3.66
C ALA A 108 1.28 -8.66 -4.69
N ALA A 109 2.09 -8.89 -5.73
CA ALA A 109 1.84 -9.96 -6.70
C ALA A 109 1.98 -11.35 -6.05
N LYS A 110 3.04 -11.56 -5.23
CA LYS A 110 3.24 -12.79 -4.47
C LYS A 110 2.03 -13.12 -3.61
N MET A 111 1.46 -12.11 -2.94
CA MET A 111 0.25 -12.30 -2.14
C MET A 111 -1.00 -12.57 -2.99
N MET A 112 -1.08 -12.06 -4.23
CA MET A 112 -2.18 -12.46 -5.14
C MET A 112 -2.10 -13.95 -5.47
N PHE A 113 -0.89 -14.47 -5.73
CA PHE A 113 -0.67 -15.90 -5.95
C PHE A 113 -1.01 -16.73 -4.71
N VAL A 114 -0.53 -16.33 -3.52
CA VAL A 114 -0.82 -17.06 -2.27
C VAL A 114 -2.32 -17.07 -1.95
N ARG A 115 -3.01 -15.94 -2.14
CA ARG A 115 -4.47 -15.88 -1.98
C ARG A 115 -5.16 -16.87 -2.91
N ALA A 116 -4.77 -16.88 -4.18
CA ALA A 116 -5.38 -17.80 -5.14
C ALA A 116 -5.15 -19.26 -4.75
N LEU A 117 -3.92 -19.61 -4.36
CA LEU A 117 -3.55 -20.96 -3.95
C LEU A 117 -4.31 -21.43 -2.71
N VAL A 118 -4.41 -20.56 -1.67
CA VAL A 118 -5.01 -20.88 -0.38
C VAL A 118 -6.53 -20.87 -0.43
N LEU A 119 -7.11 -19.93 -1.18
CA LEU A 119 -8.57 -19.76 -1.26
C LEU A 119 -9.20 -20.54 -2.43
N GLY A 120 -8.40 -21.13 -3.33
CA GLY A 120 -8.89 -21.84 -4.50
C GLY A 120 -9.41 -20.91 -5.60
N LEU A 121 -8.78 -19.76 -5.82
CA LEU A 121 -9.20 -18.82 -6.85
C LEU A 121 -8.68 -19.24 -8.24
N LYS A 122 -9.41 -18.84 -9.28
CA LYS A 122 -8.98 -18.93 -10.68
C LYS A 122 -8.19 -17.67 -11.03
N LEU A 123 -6.86 -17.74 -10.89
CA LEU A 123 -5.95 -16.62 -11.07
C LEU A 123 -5.48 -16.52 -12.51
N ASP A 124 -5.77 -15.39 -13.15
CA ASP A 124 -5.11 -15.01 -14.39
C ASP A 124 -3.97 -14.01 -14.08
N ILE A 125 -2.81 -14.28 -14.66
CA ILE A 125 -1.64 -13.39 -14.57
C ILE A 125 -1.44 -12.76 -15.94
N ILE A 126 -1.34 -11.45 -15.98
CA ILE A 126 -1.02 -10.68 -17.19
C ILE A 126 0.27 -9.89 -17.00
N GLU A 127 0.89 -9.48 -18.10
CA GLU A 127 2.07 -8.65 -18.07
C GLU A 127 1.79 -7.32 -17.34
N PRO A 128 2.61 -6.96 -16.35
CA PRO A 128 2.45 -5.70 -15.62
C PRO A 128 2.55 -4.48 -16.54
N SER A 129 1.58 -3.60 -16.42
CA SER A 129 1.56 -2.34 -17.17
C SER A 129 0.88 -1.24 -16.35
N SER A 130 1.03 0.01 -16.79
CA SER A 130 0.33 1.14 -16.17
C SER A 130 -1.17 1.18 -16.49
N SER A 131 -1.64 0.42 -17.51
CA SER A 131 -3.03 0.36 -17.94
C SER A 131 -3.48 -1.10 -18.13
N PRO A 132 -3.52 -1.91 -17.05
CA PRO A 132 -3.66 -3.36 -17.14
C PRO A 132 -4.99 -3.83 -17.76
N LEU A 133 -6.06 -3.04 -17.64
CA LEU A 133 -7.37 -3.42 -18.17
C LEU A 133 -7.57 -3.04 -19.64
N LYS A 134 -6.58 -2.41 -20.31
CA LYS A 134 -6.73 -1.91 -21.70
C LYS A 134 -7.29 -2.96 -22.67
N HIS A 135 -6.80 -4.18 -22.60
CA HIS A 135 -7.17 -5.28 -23.50
C HIS A 135 -8.00 -6.36 -22.82
N ILE A 136 -8.38 -6.19 -21.58
CA ILE A 136 -9.20 -7.12 -20.82
C ILE A 136 -10.67 -6.93 -21.23
N THR A 137 -11.36 -8.07 -21.46
CA THR A 137 -12.80 -8.13 -21.72
C THR A 137 -13.53 -9.00 -20.70
N LYS A 138 -12.79 -9.86 -19.98
CA LYS A 138 -13.31 -10.75 -18.95
C LYS A 138 -13.65 -9.96 -17.67
N GLN A 139 -14.69 -10.41 -16.96
CA GLN A 139 -15.03 -9.94 -15.62
C GLN A 139 -14.26 -10.75 -14.59
N TYR A 140 -13.83 -10.09 -13.49
CA TYR A 140 -13.13 -10.71 -12.38
C TYR A 140 -13.80 -10.39 -11.06
N ASP A 141 -13.82 -11.36 -10.16
CA ASP A 141 -14.34 -11.15 -8.80
C ASP A 141 -13.37 -10.35 -7.94
N PHE A 142 -12.04 -10.50 -8.15
CA PHE A 142 -11.02 -9.87 -7.31
C PHE A 142 -9.78 -9.44 -8.10
N SER A 143 -9.20 -8.31 -7.72
CA SER A 143 -7.87 -7.87 -8.21
C SER A 143 -7.18 -6.95 -7.21
N ALA A 144 -5.88 -6.74 -7.42
CA ALA A 144 -5.06 -5.77 -6.70
C ALA A 144 -4.33 -4.86 -7.69
N MET A 145 -4.33 -3.56 -7.45
CA MET A 145 -3.68 -2.55 -8.29
C MET A 145 -2.99 -1.47 -7.46
N VAL A 146 -2.06 -0.75 -8.09
CA VAL A 146 -1.54 0.51 -7.55
C VAL A 146 -2.41 1.70 -8.02
N PRO A 147 -2.38 2.86 -7.34
CA PRO A 147 -3.23 4.00 -7.71
C PRO A 147 -3.10 4.45 -9.16
N LEU A 148 -1.90 4.42 -9.74
CA LEU A 148 -1.66 4.75 -11.14
C LEU A 148 -2.41 3.81 -12.10
N GLN A 149 -2.41 2.50 -11.81
CA GLN A 149 -3.14 1.51 -12.61
C GLN A 149 -4.66 1.73 -12.53
N VAL A 150 -5.17 2.07 -11.34
CA VAL A 150 -6.59 2.41 -11.14
C VAL A 150 -6.96 3.64 -11.95
N HIS A 151 -6.18 4.72 -11.86
CA HIS A 151 -6.39 5.95 -12.62
C HIS A 151 -6.45 5.67 -14.14
N ASN A 152 -5.45 4.97 -14.67
CA ASN A 152 -5.35 4.70 -16.12
C ASN A 152 -6.38 3.68 -16.61
N SER A 153 -6.97 2.89 -15.72
CA SER A 153 -7.98 1.88 -16.05
C SER A 153 -9.40 2.28 -15.65
N PHE A 154 -9.63 3.54 -15.24
CA PHE A 154 -10.87 4.00 -14.62
C PHE A 154 -12.13 3.60 -15.42
N SER A 155 -12.14 3.80 -16.72
CA SER A 155 -13.29 3.48 -17.59
C SER A 155 -13.63 1.98 -17.67
N LYS A 156 -12.75 1.10 -17.20
CA LYS A 156 -12.90 -0.36 -17.24
C LYS A 156 -12.90 -1.02 -15.85
N LEU A 157 -12.87 -0.23 -14.77
CA LEU A 157 -12.86 -0.78 -13.41
C LEU A 157 -14.11 -1.62 -13.09
N ASN A 158 -15.22 -1.38 -13.78
CA ASN A 158 -16.43 -2.20 -13.69
C ASN A 158 -16.22 -3.67 -14.08
N GLN A 159 -15.09 -4.01 -14.72
CA GLN A 159 -14.71 -5.41 -14.98
C GLN A 159 -14.19 -6.13 -13.71
N ILE A 160 -13.95 -5.40 -12.61
CA ILE A 160 -13.49 -5.97 -11.35
C ILE A 160 -14.57 -5.74 -10.30
N LYS A 161 -15.10 -6.80 -9.72
CA LYS A 161 -16.14 -6.70 -8.68
C LYS A 161 -15.57 -6.12 -7.37
N THR A 162 -14.44 -6.65 -6.90
CA THR A 162 -13.74 -6.20 -5.70
C THR A 162 -12.28 -5.88 -6.05
N LEU A 163 -11.87 -4.64 -5.85
CA LEU A 163 -10.52 -4.18 -6.14
C LEU A 163 -9.86 -3.65 -4.86
N ILE A 164 -8.68 -4.15 -4.54
CA ILE A 164 -7.84 -3.56 -3.51
C ILE A 164 -6.75 -2.69 -4.13
N VAL A 165 -6.53 -1.52 -3.54
CA VAL A 165 -5.59 -0.51 -4.02
C VAL A 165 -4.54 -0.25 -2.94
N GLY A 166 -3.26 -0.40 -3.27
CA GLY A 166 -2.18 -0.24 -2.30
C GLY A 166 -0.86 0.14 -2.95
N GLY A 167 0.22 0.08 -2.17
CA GLY A 167 1.57 0.40 -2.61
C GLY A 167 1.91 1.90 -2.61
N ALA A 168 0.92 2.79 -2.70
CA ALA A 168 1.05 4.23 -2.55
C ALA A 168 -0.27 4.83 -2.04
N PRO A 169 -0.27 6.05 -1.47
CA PRO A 169 -1.50 6.75 -1.09
C PRO A 169 -2.40 7.00 -2.31
N VAL A 170 -3.72 6.86 -2.11
CA VAL A 170 -4.72 7.22 -3.14
C VAL A 170 -4.99 8.72 -3.06
N SER A 171 -4.80 9.45 -4.16
CA SER A 171 -5.04 10.90 -4.22
C SER A 171 -6.50 11.27 -3.92
N ARG A 172 -6.73 12.51 -3.46
CA ARG A 172 -8.09 12.99 -3.20
C ARG A 172 -8.94 13.01 -4.49
N ALA A 173 -8.37 13.44 -5.61
CA ALA A 173 -9.03 13.42 -6.91
C ALA A 173 -9.47 12.00 -7.28
N LEU A 174 -8.58 11.02 -7.15
CA LEU A 174 -8.92 9.64 -7.46
C LEU A 174 -9.97 9.09 -6.47
N GLN A 175 -9.88 9.43 -5.17
CA GLN A 175 -10.91 9.03 -4.19
C GLN A 175 -12.29 9.59 -4.57
N ASN A 176 -12.34 10.88 -4.94
CA ASN A 176 -13.59 11.54 -5.37
C ASN A 176 -14.16 10.91 -6.65
N GLN A 177 -13.31 10.54 -7.61
CA GLN A 177 -13.73 9.84 -8.83
C GLN A 177 -14.26 8.42 -8.55
N LEU A 178 -13.74 7.76 -7.53
CA LEU A 178 -14.14 6.39 -7.17
C LEU A 178 -15.39 6.36 -6.28
N GLU A 179 -15.77 7.46 -5.67
CA GLU A 179 -17.00 7.55 -4.86
C GLU A 179 -18.23 7.29 -5.74
N GLY A 180 -19.09 6.38 -5.30
CA GLY A 180 -20.27 5.94 -6.07
C GLY A 180 -19.97 4.93 -7.19
N HIS A 181 -18.69 4.50 -7.38
CA HIS A 181 -18.36 3.52 -8.38
C HIS A 181 -19.05 2.17 -8.11
N PRO A 182 -19.57 1.45 -9.14
CA PRO A 182 -20.33 0.20 -8.96
C PRO A 182 -19.47 -0.95 -8.41
N SER A 183 -18.16 -0.96 -8.67
CA SER A 183 -17.22 -1.92 -8.08
C SER A 183 -16.91 -1.56 -6.63
N SER A 184 -16.69 -2.56 -5.80
CA SER A 184 -16.23 -2.36 -4.42
C SER A 184 -14.71 -2.11 -4.42
N ILE A 185 -14.29 -0.86 -4.30
CA ILE A 185 -12.88 -0.46 -4.36
C ILE A 185 -12.38 -0.04 -2.98
N PHE A 186 -11.29 -0.65 -2.54
CA PHE A 186 -10.75 -0.46 -1.20
C PHE A 186 -9.30 0.00 -1.22
N GLU A 187 -8.97 1.09 -0.56
CA GLU A 187 -7.60 1.43 -0.20
C GLU A 187 -7.15 0.55 0.95
N THR A 188 -5.95 -0.03 0.85
CA THR A 188 -5.40 -0.93 1.88
C THR A 188 -4.34 -0.25 2.72
N TYR A 189 -4.30 -0.62 4.01
CA TYR A 189 -3.26 -0.24 4.95
C TYR A 189 -2.54 -1.49 5.45
N GLY A 190 -1.21 -1.46 5.44
CA GLY A 190 -0.35 -2.54 5.90
C GLY A 190 1.12 -2.18 5.78
N MET A 191 1.98 -3.08 6.23
CA MET A 191 3.42 -2.91 6.24
C MET A 191 4.12 -4.25 5.98
N THR A 192 5.43 -4.22 5.74
CA THR A 192 6.19 -5.44 5.45
C THR A 192 6.17 -6.41 6.63
N GLU A 193 6.16 -5.89 7.85
CA GLU A 193 6.10 -6.63 9.11
C GLU A 193 4.80 -7.44 9.27
N THR A 194 3.74 -7.03 8.58
CA THR A 194 2.46 -7.75 8.53
C THR A 194 2.26 -8.55 7.25
N VAL A 195 3.34 -8.72 6.46
CA VAL A 195 3.35 -9.43 5.16
C VAL A 195 2.50 -8.74 4.10
N SER A 196 1.30 -8.29 4.46
CA SER A 196 0.32 -7.67 3.57
C SER A 196 -0.51 -6.65 4.34
N HIS A 197 -1.64 -6.25 3.74
CA HIS A 197 -2.56 -5.34 4.38
C HIS A 197 -3.25 -5.96 5.61
N ILE A 198 -3.52 -5.12 6.58
CA ILE A 198 -4.21 -5.46 7.83
C ILE A 198 -5.52 -4.70 7.99
N ALA A 199 -5.76 -3.68 7.18
CA ALA A 199 -7.00 -2.94 7.17
C ALA A 199 -7.33 -2.47 5.75
N ALA A 200 -8.60 -2.18 5.50
CA ALA A 200 -9.09 -1.68 4.24
C ALA A 200 -10.14 -0.58 4.45
N LYS A 201 -10.12 0.43 3.55
CA LYS A 201 -11.03 1.56 3.54
C LYS A 201 -11.81 1.58 2.24
N ASN A 202 -13.15 1.52 2.31
CA ASN A 202 -14.00 1.49 1.13
C ASN A 202 -14.07 2.89 0.47
N LEU A 203 -13.44 3.02 -0.70
CA LEU A 203 -13.42 4.26 -1.48
C LEU A 203 -14.74 4.49 -2.24
N SER A 204 -15.36 3.41 -2.73
CA SER A 204 -16.63 3.52 -3.48
C SER A 204 -17.79 4.01 -2.62
N GLN A 205 -17.71 3.84 -1.30
CA GLN A 205 -18.73 4.34 -0.35
C GLN A 205 -18.37 5.70 0.26
N GLY A 206 -17.26 6.33 -0.14
CA GLY A 206 -16.81 7.60 0.43
C GLY A 206 -16.44 7.54 1.92
N LYS A 207 -16.31 6.34 2.51
CA LYS A 207 -15.98 6.17 3.93
C LYS A 207 -14.48 6.39 4.14
N GLY A 208 -14.12 7.46 4.84
CA GLY A 208 -12.74 7.81 5.17
C GLY A 208 -12.11 7.00 6.31
N VAL A 209 -12.58 5.78 6.59
CA VAL A 209 -12.23 4.95 7.75
C VAL A 209 -11.66 3.61 7.28
N PHE A 210 -10.52 3.22 7.83
CA PHE A 210 -9.96 1.88 7.69
C PHE A 210 -10.61 0.94 8.70
N THR A 211 -11.11 -0.19 8.23
CA THR A 211 -11.58 -1.31 9.06
C THR A 211 -10.54 -2.42 9.04
N VAL A 212 -10.18 -2.96 10.19
CA VAL A 212 -9.17 -4.04 10.29
C VAL A 212 -9.73 -5.36 9.78
N LEU A 213 -8.84 -6.20 9.27
CA LEU A 213 -9.16 -7.56 8.86
C LEU A 213 -9.37 -8.46 10.09
N PRO A 214 -9.99 -9.64 9.93
CA PRO A 214 -10.16 -10.61 11.02
C PRO A 214 -8.84 -10.96 11.72
N ASP A 215 -8.93 -11.28 13.02
CA ASP A 215 -7.80 -11.67 13.89
C ASP A 215 -6.77 -10.54 14.16
N ILE A 216 -7.11 -9.30 13.86
CA ILE A 216 -6.28 -8.12 14.12
C ILE A 216 -6.98 -7.24 15.16
N SER A 217 -6.22 -6.80 16.14
CA SER A 217 -6.66 -5.81 17.11
C SER A 217 -5.75 -4.59 17.08
N ILE A 218 -6.33 -3.43 17.33
CA ILE A 218 -5.65 -2.14 17.28
C ILE A 218 -5.84 -1.36 18.58
N ALA A 219 -4.86 -0.56 18.89
CA ALA A 219 -4.87 0.42 19.97
C ALA A 219 -4.09 1.66 19.52
N VAL A 220 -4.01 2.67 20.38
CA VAL A 220 -3.10 3.80 20.21
C VAL A 220 -2.17 3.89 21.42
N ASP A 221 -0.95 4.34 21.19
CA ASP A 221 0.01 4.68 22.25
C ASP A 221 -0.24 6.09 22.80
N ASP A 222 0.61 6.52 23.74
CA ASP A 222 0.54 7.85 24.37
C ASP A 222 0.77 9.01 23.38
N ASN A 223 1.38 8.74 22.23
CA ASN A 223 1.59 9.69 21.15
C ASN A 223 0.43 9.75 20.16
N GLY A 224 -0.54 8.84 20.28
CA GLY A 224 -1.64 8.66 19.33
C GLY A 224 -1.23 7.82 18.10
N CYS A 225 -0.10 7.12 18.18
CA CYS A 225 0.35 6.23 17.11
C CYS A 225 -0.36 4.88 17.18
N LEU A 226 -0.65 4.32 16.01
CA LEU A 226 -1.31 3.02 15.89
C LEU A 226 -0.44 1.90 16.43
N VAL A 227 -1.00 1.13 17.33
CA VAL A 227 -0.43 -0.12 17.86
C VAL A 227 -1.22 -1.28 17.30
N VAL A 228 -0.54 -2.26 16.69
CA VAL A 228 -1.16 -3.39 16.01
C VAL A 228 -0.77 -4.69 16.70
N LYS A 229 -1.77 -5.52 17.01
CA LYS A 229 -1.59 -6.90 17.46
C LYS A 229 -2.18 -7.83 16.41
N ALA A 230 -1.32 -8.60 15.76
CA ALA A 230 -1.68 -9.52 14.67
C ALA A 230 -0.97 -10.87 14.88
N PRO A 231 -1.34 -11.66 15.92
CA PRO A 231 -0.57 -12.83 16.38
C PRO A 231 -0.46 -13.94 15.34
N LYS A 232 -1.35 -13.97 14.34
CA LYS A 232 -1.25 -14.92 13.21
C LYS A 232 -0.29 -14.47 12.13
N LEU A 233 0.14 -13.20 12.13
CA LEU A 233 1.06 -12.62 11.15
C LEU A 233 2.46 -12.41 11.75
N THR A 234 2.53 -11.91 12.97
CA THR A 234 3.76 -11.69 13.72
C THR A 234 3.50 -11.90 15.20
N PRO A 235 4.43 -12.51 15.95
CA PRO A 235 4.30 -12.68 17.40
C PRO A 235 4.45 -11.36 18.17
N GLU A 236 5.04 -10.35 17.55
CA GLU A 236 5.35 -9.08 18.18
C GLU A 236 4.17 -8.11 18.09
N VAL A 237 4.04 -7.26 19.13
CA VAL A 237 3.18 -6.08 19.07
C VAL A 237 3.89 -5.02 18.27
N LEU A 238 3.27 -4.55 17.18
CA LEU A 238 3.86 -3.55 16.30
C LEU A 238 3.47 -2.14 16.76
N TYR A 239 4.46 -1.34 17.10
CA TYR A 239 4.31 0.08 17.36
C TYR A 239 4.67 0.84 16.07
N THR A 240 3.70 1.53 15.51
CA THR A 240 3.91 2.25 14.25
C THR A 240 4.25 3.72 14.50
N ASN A 241 4.71 4.41 13.47
CA ASN A 241 4.81 5.88 13.46
C ASN A 241 3.59 6.54 12.79
N ASP A 242 2.48 5.82 12.66
CA ASP A 242 1.27 6.32 12.01
C ASP A 242 0.28 6.84 13.04
N VAL A 243 0.08 8.16 13.07
CA VAL A 243 -0.88 8.80 13.98
C VAL A 243 -2.28 8.56 13.45
N VAL A 244 -3.17 8.11 14.33
CA VAL A 244 -4.54 7.76 13.97
C VAL A 244 -5.55 8.29 14.99
N THR A 245 -6.82 8.31 14.59
CA THR A 245 -7.94 8.43 15.50
C THR A 245 -8.76 7.13 15.42
N LEU A 246 -8.89 6.42 16.53
CA LEU A 246 -9.79 5.27 16.60
C LEU A 246 -11.24 5.75 16.45
N VAL A 247 -12.00 5.06 15.58
CA VAL A 247 -13.43 5.30 15.38
C VAL A 247 -14.23 4.25 16.16
N SER A 248 -13.69 3.02 16.24
CA SER A 248 -14.20 1.91 17.01
C SER A 248 -13.04 0.99 17.41
N ASN A 249 -13.32 -0.14 18.04
CA ASN A 249 -12.29 -1.14 18.40
C ASN A 249 -11.64 -1.82 17.19
N ASP A 250 -12.24 -1.71 16.01
CA ASP A 250 -11.83 -2.36 14.77
C ASP A 250 -11.62 -1.38 13.61
N SER A 251 -11.70 -0.06 13.87
CA SER A 251 -11.60 0.92 12.81
C SER A 251 -10.92 2.22 13.22
N PHE A 252 -10.21 2.84 12.28
CA PHE A 252 -9.44 4.06 12.52
C PHE A 252 -9.41 4.99 11.29
N LYS A 253 -9.15 6.26 11.56
CA LYS A 253 -8.77 7.28 10.56
C LYS A 253 -7.28 7.52 10.66
N TRP A 254 -6.57 7.37 9.56
CA TRP A 254 -5.16 7.74 9.46
C TRP A 254 -5.02 9.26 9.34
N LEU A 255 -4.15 9.87 10.14
CA LEU A 255 -3.93 11.32 10.17
C LEU A 255 -2.62 11.73 9.49
N GLY A 256 -1.55 10.96 9.69
CA GLY A 256 -0.22 11.25 9.17
C GLY A 256 0.86 10.49 9.92
N ARG A 257 2.13 10.84 9.64
CA ARG A 257 3.30 10.24 10.30
C ARG A 257 3.70 11.06 11.51
N PHE A 258 3.98 10.41 12.63
CA PHE A 258 4.41 11.06 13.86
C PHE A 258 5.69 11.89 13.65
N ASP A 259 6.65 11.36 12.89
CA ASP A 259 7.90 12.07 12.56
C ASP A 259 7.69 13.38 11.81
N ASN A 260 6.55 13.56 11.15
CA ASN A 260 6.23 14.75 10.37
C ASN A 260 5.32 15.75 11.11
N VAL A 261 4.82 15.39 12.30
CA VAL A 261 3.89 16.26 13.05
C VAL A 261 4.54 17.61 13.35
N ILE A 262 3.85 18.68 13.03
CA ILE A 262 4.25 20.07 13.29
C ILE A 262 3.47 20.60 14.49
N ASN A 263 4.18 21.18 15.47
CA ASN A 263 3.57 21.85 16.61
C ASN A 263 3.65 23.37 16.42
N SER A 264 2.59 23.97 15.87
CA SER A 264 2.54 25.39 15.56
C SER A 264 1.56 26.10 16.47
N GLY A 265 2.07 27.00 17.33
CA GLY A 265 1.23 27.75 18.28
C GLY A 265 0.39 26.87 19.19
N GLY A 266 0.91 25.72 19.62
CA GLY A 266 0.20 24.74 20.48
C GLY A 266 -0.78 23.82 19.72
N ILE A 267 -0.85 23.92 18.37
CA ILE A 267 -1.72 23.08 17.54
C ILE A 267 -0.87 22.00 16.89
N LYS A 268 -1.27 20.72 17.05
CA LYS A 268 -0.71 19.62 16.29
C LYS A 268 -1.25 19.64 14.86
N ILE A 269 -0.37 19.73 13.89
CA ILE A 269 -0.67 19.78 12.46
C ILE A 269 -0.07 18.55 11.80
N TYR A 270 -0.86 17.86 10.99
CA TYR A 270 -0.46 16.69 10.24
C TYR A 270 -0.23 17.10 8.77
N PRO A 271 1.03 17.21 8.32
CA PRO A 271 1.38 17.66 6.99
C PRO A 271 0.64 16.93 5.88
N GLU A 272 0.50 15.62 6.02
CA GLU A 272 -0.12 14.76 5.02
C GLU A 272 -1.60 15.10 4.75
N GLN A 273 -2.30 15.67 5.73
CA GLN A 273 -3.68 16.14 5.53
C GLN A 273 -3.72 17.40 4.67
N ILE A 274 -2.76 18.31 4.87
CA ILE A 274 -2.65 19.53 4.06
C ILE A 274 -2.17 19.17 2.65
N GLU A 275 -1.18 18.30 2.53
CA GLU A 275 -0.68 17.79 1.25
C GLU A 275 -1.82 17.17 0.44
N LYS A 276 -2.65 16.33 1.08
CA LYS A 276 -3.83 15.75 0.46
C LYS A 276 -4.85 16.80 -0.03
N ALA A 277 -5.02 17.89 0.71
CA ALA A 277 -5.94 18.96 0.31
C ALA A 277 -5.42 19.80 -0.85
N LEU A 278 -4.09 19.89 -1.02
CA LEU A 278 -3.45 20.69 -2.07
C LEU A 278 -3.06 19.86 -3.31
N GLN A 279 -3.12 18.55 -3.25
CA GLN A 279 -2.59 17.65 -4.27
C GLN A 279 -3.16 17.88 -5.67
N ASP A 280 -4.43 18.30 -5.77
CA ASP A 280 -5.11 18.54 -7.05
C ASP A 280 -4.84 19.95 -7.62
N GLN A 281 -4.16 20.81 -6.85
CA GLN A 281 -3.85 22.19 -7.21
C GLN A 281 -2.39 22.38 -7.62
N ILE A 282 -1.52 21.44 -7.29
CA ILE A 282 -0.07 21.52 -7.53
C ILE A 282 0.36 20.34 -8.39
N ASN A 283 0.78 20.63 -9.62
CA ASN A 283 1.25 19.57 -10.56
C ASN A 283 2.63 19.03 -10.22
N ASN A 284 3.47 19.85 -9.60
CA ASN A 284 4.83 19.49 -9.20
C ASN A 284 4.81 18.69 -7.90
N ARG A 285 5.88 17.95 -7.64
CA ARG A 285 6.04 17.32 -6.33
C ARG A 285 6.17 18.40 -5.26
N PHE A 286 5.55 18.17 -4.12
CA PHE A 286 5.58 19.10 -3.00
C PHE A 286 5.40 18.37 -1.67
N TYR A 287 5.74 19.05 -0.60
CA TYR A 287 5.44 18.58 0.75
C TYR A 287 5.30 19.76 1.72
N ILE A 288 4.60 19.51 2.82
CA ILE A 288 4.43 20.44 3.94
C ILE A 288 5.46 20.09 5.02
N THR A 289 6.10 21.11 5.54
CA THR A 289 7.02 21.00 6.67
C THR A 289 6.99 22.26 7.51
N SER A 290 7.93 22.43 8.42
CA SER A 290 8.05 23.62 9.27
C SER A 290 9.47 24.13 9.36
N ILE A 291 9.57 25.40 9.70
CA ILE A 291 10.81 26.05 10.13
C ILE A 291 10.62 26.64 11.53
N PRO A 292 11.69 26.87 12.29
CA PRO A 292 11.63 27.55 13.59
C PRO A 292 10.95 28.93 13.46
N ASP A 293 10.14 29.30 14.46
CA ASP A 293 9.46 30.58 14.54
C ASP A 293 9.37 31.05 15.99
N GLN A 294 9.68 32.30 16.26
CA GLN A 294 9.75 32.83 17.63
C GLN A 294 8.39 32.85 18.35
N LEU A 295 7.29 33.05 17.63
CA LEU A 295 5.96 33.14 18.22
C LEU A 295 5.22 31.79 18.21
N LEU A 296 5.38 31.02 17.15
CA LEU A 296 4.64 29.77 16.96
C LEU A 296 5.44 28.52 17.39
N GLY A 297 6.73 28.67 17.69
CA GLY A 297 7.67 27.56 17.84
C GLY A 297 8.02 26.96 16.50
N GLN A 298 7.02 26.51 15.74
CA GLN A 298 7.17 26.02 14.37
C GLN A 298 6.17 26.72 13.43
N LYS A 299 6.70 27.27 12.34
CA LYS A 299 5.90 27.89 11.28
C LYS A 299 5.74 26.92 10.10
N VAL A 300 4.49 26.64 9.74
CA VAL A 300 4.17 25.76 8.61
C VAL A 300 4.56 26.40 7.30
N ILE A 301 5.25 25.64 6.45
CA ILE A 301 5.65 26.06 5.11
C ILE A 301 5.32 24.98 4.09
N LEU A 302 5.15 25.42 2.83
CA LEU A 302 5.00 24.55 1.67
C LEU A 302 6.28 24.61 0.84
N ILE A 303 6.83 23.44 0.48
CA ILE A 303 7.99 23.33 -0.42
C ILE A 303 7.54 22.62 -1.69
N ILE A 304 7.85 23.24 -2.84
CA ILE A 304 7.47 22.75 -4.17
C ILE A 304 8.77 22.52 -4.98
N GLU A 305 8.82 21.39 -5.66
CA GLU A 305 9.92 21.09 -6.58
C GLU A 305 9.78 21.87 -7.89
N GLY A 306 10.87 22.44 -8.36
CA GLY A 306 10.93 23.20 -9.61
C GLY A 306 11.30 24.65 -9.42
N ASN A 307 11.15 25.44 -10.49
CA ASN A 307 11.41 26.88 -10.47
C ASN A 307 10.25 27.64 -9.84
N SER A 308 10.57 28.81 -9.27
CA SER A 308 9.55 29.73 -8.75
C SER A 308 8.55 30.08 -9.84
N GLN A 309 7.26 30.03 -9.48
CA GLN A 309 6.14 30.37 -10.33
C GLN A 309 5.02 30.99 -9.49
N ASP A 310 4.20 31.83 -10.11
CA ASP A 310 3.02 32.33 -9.45
C ASP A 310 1.97 31.21 -9.34
N LEU A 311 1.57 30.90 -8.11
CA LEU A 311 0.58 29.89 -7.81
C LEU A 311 -0.55 30.52 -7.00
N GLU A 312 -1.75 30.48 -7.55
CA GLU A 312 -2.97 30.76 -6.79
C GLU A 312 -3.48 29.47 -6.16
N LEU A 313 -3.23 29.29 -4.86
CA LEU A 313 -3.68 28.13 -4.11
C LEU A 313 -4.94 28.45 -3.31
N ASN A 314 -5.94 27.60 -3.45
CA ASN A 314 -7.15 27.68 -2.66
C ASN A 314 -6.99 26.88 -1.36
N PHE A 315 -7.02 27.57 -0.23
CA PHE A 315 -6.92 27.01 1.11
C PHE A 315 -8.28 26.93 1.83
N SER A 316 -9.43 27.03 1.13
CA SER A 316 -10.77 27.04 1.77
C SER A 316 -11.01 25.80 2.66
N ASP A 317 -10.53 24.64 2.21
CA ASP A 317 -10.69 23.36 2.90
C ASP A 317 -9.67 23.15 4.04
N ILE A 318 -8.78 24.10 4.28
CA ILE A 318 -7.74 24.04 5.30
C ILE A 318 -8.00 25.13 6.34
N ASP A 319 -8.12 24.73 7.61
CA ASP A 319 -8.22 25.64 8.74
C ASP A 319 -7.11 26.71 8.66
N SER A 320 -7.48 27.98 8.83
CA SER A 320 -6.58 29.14 8.69
C SER A 320 -5.32 29.03 9.56
N LYS A 321 -5.42 28.40 10.73
CA LYS A 321 -4.30 28.17 11.66
C LYS A 321 -3.34 27.11 11.18
N LYS A 322 -3.76 26.22 10.27
CA LYS A 322 -2.96 25.12 9.73
C LYS A 322 -2.37 25.42 8.35
N ARG A 323 -2.74 26.54 7.73
CA ARG A 323 -2.28 26.92 6.39
C ARG A 323 -0.79 27.24 6.38
N PRO A 324 -0.08 26.83 5.32
CA PRO A 324 1.31 27.27 5.10
C PRO A 324 1.39 28.80 5.09
N LYS A 325 2.37 29.36 5.79
CA LYS A 325 2.61 30.80 5.86
C LYS A 325 3.53 31.29 4.74
N ASN A 326 4.37 30.40 4.23
CA ASN A 326 5.31 30.69 3.13
C ASN A 326 5.33 29.51 2.16
N ILE A 327 5.62 29.82 0.89
CA ILE A 327 5.84 28.86 -0.18
C ILE A 327 7.28 29.03 -0.65
N TYR A 328 8.00 27.93 -0.72
CA TYR A 328 9.39 27.89 -1.20
C TYR A 328 9.51 26.94 -2.39
N PHE A 329 10.44 27.23 -3.28
CA PHE A 329 10.73 26.41 -4.44
C PHE A 329 12.16 25.86 -4.33
N ILE A 330 12.32 24.59 -4.64
CA ILE A 330 13.62 23.92 -4.71
C ILE A 330 13.71 23.22 -6.06
N LYS A 331 14.80 23.43 -6.78
CA LYS A 331 14.98 22.94 -8.15
C LYS A 331 14.75 21.42 -8.24
N GLU A 332 15.24 20.66 -7.28
CA GLU A 332 15.15 19.21 -7.22
C GLU A 332 15.17 18.73 -5.77
N PHE A 333 14.32 17.75 -5.43
CA PHE A 333 14.25 17.18 -4.10
C PHE A 333 15.36 16.15 -3.86
N CYS A 334 15.88 16.09 -2.63
CA CYS A 334 16.70 14.96 -2.19
C CYS A 334 15.85 13.71 -2.05
N GLU A 335 16.31 12.62 -2.65
CA GLU A 335 15.58 11.35 -2.62
C GLU A 335 16.41 10.19 -2.04
N THR A 336 15.71 9.18 -1.61
CA THR A 336 16.29 7.85 -1.38
C THR A 336 16.47 7.12 -2.72
N SER A 337 17.21 6.01 -2.73
CA SER A 337 17.35 5.15 -3.91
C SER A 337 16.00 4.58 -4.42
N SER A 338 14.95 4.63 -3.60
CA SER A 338 13.59 4.21 -3.95
C SER A 338 12.68 5.37 -4.40
N GLY A 339 13.21 6.58 -4.62
CA GLY A 339 12.45 7.76 -5.06
C GLY A 339 11.60 8.43 -3.97
N LYS A 340 11.82 8.13 -2.69
CA LYS A 340 11.12 8.80 -1.59
C LYS A 340 11.83 10.09 -1.19
N ILE A 341 11.07 11.18 -1.04
CA ILE A 341 11.59 12.49 -0.64
C ILE A 341 12.20 12.42 0.76
N GLN A 342 13.44 12.86 0.88
CA GLN A 342 14.13 13.06 2.16
C GLN A 342 13.86 14.49 2.64
N ARG A 343 12.68 14.70 3.28
CA ARG A 343 12.15 16.03 3.65
C ARG A 343 13.16 16.89 4.39
N GLN A 344 13.84 16.33 5.40
CA GLN A 344 14.82 17.07 6.21
C GLN A 344 16.02 17.54 5.38
N LYS A 345 16.61 16.65 4.56
CA LYS A 345 17.74 17.01 3.71
C LYS A 345 17.35 18.04 2.64
N THR A 346 16.15 17.91 2.09
CA THR A 346 15.63 18.87 1.14
C THR A 346 15.41 20.24 1.78
N LEU A 347 14.90 20.28 3.02
CA LEU A 347 14.72 21.53 3.78
C LEU A 347 16.07 22.24 4.04
N GLU A 348 17.14 21.49 4.35
CA GLU A 348 18.49 22.03 4.58
C GLU A 348 19.07 22.75 3.35
N MET A 349 18.65 22.35 2.14
CA MET A 349 19.07 23.02 0.89
C MET A 349 18.52 24.44 0.73
N LEU A 350 17.43 24.78 1.44
CA LEU A 350 16.84 26.12 1.36
C LEU A 350 17.72 27.21 1.97
N ASN A 351 18.82 26.85 2.67
CA ASN A 351 19.74 27.82 3.33
C ASN A 351 18.95 28.96 3.99
N LEU A 352 17.85 28.64 4.67
CA LEU A 352 17.05 29.60 5.42
C LEU A 352 17.91 30.06 6.61
N ASN A 353 18.97 30.82 6.31
CA ASN A 353 19.80 31.46 7.33
C ASN A 353 18.87 32.34 8.18
N HIS A 354 18.89 32.06 9.47
CA HIS A 354 18.20 32.75 10.53
C HIS A 354 18.08 34.26 10.26
N THR A 355 16.88 34.71 9.85
CA THR A 355 16.45 36.09 9.97
C THR A 355 15.49 36.22 11.13
#